data_5e76d7eeff176f469658b4e525d0ef08
#
_entry.id   5e76d7eeff176f469658b4e525d0ef08
#
_cell.length_a   1.000
_cell.length_b   1.000
_cell.length_c   1.000
_cell.angle_alpha   90.00
_cell.angle_beta   90.00
_cell.angle_gamma   90.00
#
_symmetry.space_group_name_H-M   'P 1'
#
loop_
_entity.id
_entity.type
_entity.pdbx_description
1 polymer ?
#
loop_
_entity_poly.entity_id
_entity_poly.type
_entity_poly.pdbx_seq_one_letter_code
_entity_poly.pdbx_strand_id
1 'polypeptide(L)'
;MRFGRLLSAIICLWTALAGCQMLPGNWRPGWNEPWGDGKPVTETAGSWKLTEAETQDGRFLALAVSGGGSRAANFGAAVMLELQQRGLLEQADVISGVSGGTLPAVYYGLGAKAGPFTAPALREALGYDFQSSWLRRWFLPQNIFRYWLADFTRSDIMVQVFNNQLYHEATFADLKLHPKILLNATVHNDHTRFTFTDDRFASLRSGLAQYRVANAVNASSAFPGAFQDVTLQWYMDRPQYVHLYDGGPIDNLGIQAVVEYLNRNILGTTLDRLFPKGCLIIAIDATPASEHPDLNARISSRQFADYFIDTNALDATDALLMEARRTLLARMEIPTEQQDKQVRGRLPVNDLHQCSCQVLHLSLRHLLYGDDSEETRQLAERVTEIKTKFWIGKDEQDALYRAADVIMKEVDAQHLLSDESLKPQCAAGKQ
;
A
#
# COMPACT_ATOMS: atom_id res chain seq x y z
N MET A 1 -15.12 9.59 -54.33
CA MET A 1 -14.72 8.16 -54.32
C MET A 1 -13.35 7.85 -53.72
N ARG A 2 -12.36 8.73 -53.70
CA ARG A 2 -11.04 8.47 -53.10
C ARG A 2 -11.02 8.53 -51.57
N PHE A 3 -11.80 9.41 -50.95
CA PHE A 3 -11.84 9.57 -49.51
C PHE A 3 -12.46 8.35 -48.76
N GLY A 4 -13.49 7.73 -49.34
CA GLY A 4 -14.11 6.53 -48.74
C GLY A 4 -13.20 5.30 -48.76
N ARG A 5 -12.34 5.16 -49.82
CA ARG A 5 -11.37 4.07 -49.90
C ARG A 5 -10.19 4.25 -48.90
N LEU A 6 -9.79 5.49 -48.63
CA LEU A 6 -8.75 5.79 -47.63
C LEU A 6 -9.28 5.49 -46.21
N LEU A 7 -10.52 5.89 -45.94
CA LEU A 7 -11.15 5.62 -44.65
C LEU A 7 -11.35 4.12 -44.42
N SER A 8 -11.79 3.39 -45.44
CA SER A 8 -11.91 1.92 -45.38
C SER A 8 -10.56 1.24 -45.21
N ALA A 9 -9.51 1.68 -45.89
CA ALA A 9 -8.16 1.14 -45.74
C ALA A 9 -7.59 1.41 -44.31
N ILE A 10 -7.83 2.60 -43.76
CA ILE A 10 -7.43 2.95 -42.40
C ILE A 10 -8.18 2.09 -41.41
N ILE A 11 -9.50 1.91 -41.57
CA ILE A 11 -10.31 1.06 -40.70
C ILE A 11 -9.86 -0.42 -40.80
N CYS A 12 -9.59 -0.93 -42.00
CA CYS A 12 -9.07 -2.29 -42.20
C CYS A 12 -7.65 -2.46 -41.63
N LEU A 13 -6.79 -1.46 -41.73
CA LEU A 13 -5.44 -1.51 -41.13
C LEU A 13 -5.53 -1.47 -39.59
N TRP A 14 -6.44 -0.67 -39.05
CA TRP A 14 -6.71 -0.60 -37.60
C TRP A 14 -7.32 -1.89 -37.07
N THR A 15 -8.25 -2.50 -37.78
CA THR A 15 -8.83 -3.81 -37.38
C THR A 15 -7.83 -4.94 -37.50
N ALA A 16 -6.93 -4.93 -38.49
CA ALA A 16 -5.85 -5.92 -38.62
C ALA A 16 -4.79 -5.75 -37.51
N LEU A 17 -4.40 -4.52 -37.19
CA LEU A 17 -3.45 -4.24 -36.10
C LEU A 17 -4.08 -4.49 -34.72
N ALA A 18 -5.38 -4.25 -34.54
CA ALA A 18 -6.12 -4.62 -33.34
C ALA A 18 -6.29 -6.15 -33.24
N GLY A 19 -6.53 -6.83 -34.35
CA GLY A 19 -6.71 -8.28 -34.40
C GLY A 19 -5.49 -9.10 -33.95
N CYS A 20 -4.26 -8.61 -34.19
CA CYS A 20 -3.04 -9.28 -33.71
C CYS A 20 -2.80 -9.15 -32.18
N GLN A 21 -3.47 -8.23 -31.52
CA GLN A 21 -3.42 -8.08 -30.04
C GLN A 21 -4.64 -8.65 -29.33
N MET A 22 -5.60 -9.19 -30.07
CA MET A 22 -6.83 -9.79 -29.56
C MET A 22 -6.67 -11.29 -29.22
N LEU A 23 -5.51 -11.70 -28.67
CA LEU A 23 -5.39 -13.03 -28.07
C LEU A 23 -6.13 -13.09 -26.73
N PRO A 24 -6.78 -14.21 -26.39
CA PRO A 24 -7.62 -14.34 -25.19
C PRO A 24 -6.96 -13.89 -23.89
N GLY A 25 -5.63 -14.04 -23.74
CA GLY A 25 -4.88 -13.60 -22.57
C GLY A 25 -4.76 -12.07 -22.40
N ASN A 26 -5.04 -11.28 -23.45
CA ASN A 26 -4.98 -9.80 -23.39
C ASN A 26 -6.34 -9.13 -23.11
N TRP A 27 -7.41 -9.91 -23.05
CA TRP A 27 -8.77 -9.40 -22.84
C TRP A 27 -9.11 -9.15 -21.37
N ARG A 28 -8.34 -9.76 -20.45
CA ARG A 28 -8.57 -9.69 -19.00
C ARG A 28 -7.25 -9.41 -18.26
N PRO A 29 -6.61 -8.24 -18.49
CA PRO A 29 -5.22 -8.03 -18.06
C PRO A 29 -5.01 -8.01 -16.52
N GLY A 30 -6.05 -7.73 -15.75
CA GLY A 30 -6.00 -7.73 -14.28
C GLY A 30 -6.39 -9.04 -13.60
N TRP A 31 -6.82 -10.05 -14.36
CA TRP A 31 -7.37 -11.28 -13.80
C TRP A 31 -6.26 -12.27 -13.40
N ASN A 32 -6.55 -13.04 -12.37
CA ASN A 32 -5.73 -14.19 -11.98
C ASN A 32 -5.97 -15.37 -12.93
N GLU A 33 -5.03 -16.30 -12.96
CA GLU A 33 -5.14 -17.51 -13.76
C GLU A 33 -5.50 -18.73 -12.89
N PRO A 34 -6.25 -19.71 -13.43
CA PRO A 34 -6.55 -20.93 -12.68
C PRO A 34 -5.28 -21.73 -12.42
N TRP A 35 -5.29 -22.53 -11.36
CA TRP A 35 -4.27 -23.53 -11.16
C TRP A 35 -4.24 -24.51 -12.36
N GLY A 36 -3.07 -24.64 -12.95
CA GLY A 36 -2.84 -25.74 -13.87
C GLY A 36 -2.75 -27.08 -13.11
N ASP A 37 -3.26 -28.14 -13.71
CA ASP A 37 -3.23 -29.49 -13.12
C ASP A 37 -1.82 -29.84 -12.65
N GLY A 38 -1.67 -30.15 -11.35
CA GLY A 38 -0.45 -30.71 -10.77
C GLY A 38 0.72 -29.76 -10.51
N LYS A 39 0.54 -28.43 -10.59
CA LYS A 39 1.60 -27.51 -10.17
C LYS A 39 1.66 -27.41 -8.63
N PRO A 40 2.84 -27.61 -8.02
CA PRO A 40 3.00 -27.37 -6.61
C PRO A 40 2.75 -25.88 -6.30
N VAL A 41 2.11 -25.60 -5.16
CA VAL A 41 1.98 -24.24 -4.66
C VAL A 41 3.38 -23.72 -4.33
N THR A 42 3.86 -22.75 -5.10
CA THR A 42 5.14 -22.09 -4.82
C THR A 42 4.89 -21.05 -3.73
N GLU A 43 5.61 -21.16 -2.62
CA GLU A 43 5.55 -20.15 -1.58
C GLU A 43 6.07 -18.80 -2.10
N THR A 44 5.35 -17.73 -1.80
CA THR A 44 5.71 -16.35 -2.19
C THR A 44 5.95 -15.48 -0.97
N ALA A 45 6.37 -14.24 -1.19
CA ALA A 45 6.45 -13.21 -0.14
C ALA A 45 5.08 -12.93 0.52
N GLY A 46 3.96 -13.29 -0.13
CA GLY A 46 2.60 -13.22 0.42
C GLY A 46 2.22 -14.42 1.30
N SER A 47 3.15 -15.22 1.77
CA SER A 47 2.86 -16.35 2.67
C SER A 47 2.50 -15.89 4.07
N TRP A 48 1.49 -16.53 4.68
CA TRP A 48 1.17 -16.36 6.10
C TRP A 48 2.11 -17.15 7.02
N LYS A 49 2.98 -17.99 6.49
CA LYS A 49 3.81 -18.88 7.32
C LYS A 49 5.01 -18.11 7.88
N LEU A 50 5.14 -18.15 9.19
CA LEU A 50 6.35 -17.77 9.89
C LEU A 50 7.42 -18.85 9.67
N THR A 51 8.60 -18.47 9.27
CA THR A 51 9.74 -19.38 9.07
C THR A 51 10.59 -19.48 10.32
N GLU A 52 11.41 -20.53 10.44
CA GLU A 52 12.39 -20.64 11.53
C GLU A 52 13.38 -19.47 11.51
N ALA A 53 13.75 -18.98 10.32
CA ALA A 53 14.67 -17.85 10.19
C ALA A 53 14.11 -16.57 10.81
N GLU A 54 12.78 -16.34 10.67
CA GLU A 54 12.08 -15.17 11.23
C GLU A 54 11.92 -15.24 12.76
N THR A 55 12.10 -16.40 13.38
CA THR A 55 12.05 -16.57 14.85
C THR A 55 13.44 -16.68 15.48
N GLN A 56 14.48 -16.91 14.68
CA GLN A 56 15.80 -17.28 15.16
C GLN A 56 16.47 -16.17 16.01
N ASP A 57 16.24 -14.92 15.68
CA ASP A 57 16.77 -13.79 16.45
C ASP A 57 15.94 -13.51 17.71
N GLY A 58 14.75 -14.09 17.84
CA GLY A 58 13.82 -13.92 18.97
C GLY A 58 13.12 -12.55 18.98
N ARG A 59 13.08 -11.84 17.86
CA ARG A 59 12.41 -10.56 17.65
C ARG A 59 11.38 -10.69 16.54
N PHE A 60 10.38 -9.83 16.57
CA PHE A 60 9.45 -9.59 15.47
C PHE A 60 9.44 -8.10 15.16
N LEU A 61 9.71 -7.77 13.92
CA LEU A 61 9.65 -6.40 13.41
C LEU A 61 8.75 -6.33 12.18
N ALA A 62 7.68 -5.55 12.27
CA ALA A 62 6.83 -5.29 11.12
C ALA A 62 6.75 -3.81 10.79
N LEU A 63 6.70 -3.51 9.50
CA LEU A 63 6.39 -2.18 8.98
C LEU A 63 4.97 -2.19 8.41
N ALA A 64 4.15 -1.22 8.79
CA ALA A 64 2.82 -1.01 8.23
C ALA A 64 2.78 0.38 7.58
N VAL A 65 2.62 0.43 6.26
CA VAL A 65 2.72 1.66 5.45
C VAL A 65 1.34 2.05 4.96
N SER A 66 0.88 3.21 5.39
CA SER A 66 -0.49 3.69 5.16
C SER A 66 -0.79 4.03 3.70
N GLY A 67 -2.09 4.13 3.39
CA GLY A 67 -2.57 4.76 2.17
C GLY A 67 -2.36 6.29 2.16
N GLY A 68 -2.61 6.90 0.99
CA GLY A 68 -2.49 8.35 0.78
C GLY A 68 -1.79 8.75 -0.52
N GLY A 69 -1.89 7.93 -1.56
CA GLY A 69 -1.35 8.18 -2.90
C GLY A 69 0.16 8.41 -2.92
N SER A 70 0.62 9.32 -3.78
CA SER A 70 2.06 9.64 -3.90
C SER A 70 2.65 10.24 -2.62
N ARG A 71 1.84 10.90 -1.78
CA ARG A 71 2.30 11.37 -0.46
C ARG A 71 2.74 10.19 0.40
N ALA A 72 1.90 9.17 0.54
CA ALA A 72 2.22 7.98 1.32
C ALA A 72 3.37 7.17 0.71
N ALA A 73 3.43 7.06 -0.60
CA ALA A 73 4.54 6.38 -1.28
C ALA A 73 5.89 7.02 -0.95
N ASN A 74 5.98 8.35 -1.04
CA ASN A 74 7.23 9.07 -0.80
C ASN A 74 7.59 9.18 0.68
N PHE A 75 6.61 9.44 1.57
CA PHE A 75 6.85 9.44 3.01
C PHE A 75 7.23 8.05 3.52
N GLY A 76 6.51 7.01 3.08
CA GLY A 76 6.83 5.62 3.40
C GLY A 76 8.25 5.22 2.97
N ALA A 77 8.62 5.55 1.73
CA ALA A 77 9.97 5.31 1.23
C ALA A 77 11.04 6.05 2.03
N ALA A 78 10.79 7.31 2.40
CA ALA A 78 11.72 8.11 3.18
C ALA A 78 11.93 7.54 4.58
N VAL A 79 10.86 7.14 5.29
CA VAL A 79 10.97 6.48 6.60
C VAL A 79 11.67 5.13 6.48
N MET A 80 11.38 4.33 5.45
CA MET A 80 12.07 3.06 5.21
C MET A 80 13.58 3.28 4.97
N LEU A 81 13.99 4.34 4.27
CA LEU A 81 15.41 4.69 4.12
C LEU A 81 16.06 5.07 5.46
N GLU A 82 15.36 5.82 6.30
CA GLU A 82 15.83 6.16 7.64
C GLU A 82 16.00 4.90 8.52
N LEU A 83 15.07 3.93 8.40
CA LEU A 83 15.19 2.64 9.06
C LEU A 83 16.35 1.80 8.50
N GLN A 84 16.61 1.87 7.19
CA GLN A 84 17.75 1.21 6.55
C GLN A 84 19.08 1.75 7.08
N GLN A 85 19.22 3.07 7.23
CA GLN A 85 20.43 3.68 7.79
C GLN A 85 20.72 3.23 9.23
N ARG A 86 19.65 2.82 9.96
CA ARG A 86 19.72 2.29 11.33
C ARG A 86 19.88 0.77 11.37
N GLY A 87 19.95 0.10 10.21
CA GLY A 87 20.02 -1.37 10.10
C GLY A 87 18.77 -2.09 10.58
N LEU A 88 17.61 -1.40 10.61
CA LEU A 88 16.34 -1.97 11.04
C LEU A 88 15.49 -2.49 9.86
N LEU A 89 15.63 -1.90 8.68
CA LEU A 89 14.84 -2.32 7.53
C LEU A 89 15.14 -3.76 7.10
N GLU A 90 16.40 -4.16 7.19
CA GLU A 90 16.86 -5.51 6.89
C GLU A 90 16.42 -6.56 7.92
N GLN A 91 16.03 -6.11 9.12
CA GLN A 91 15.50 -6.95 10.19
C GLN A 91 13.97 -7.08 10.15
N ALA A 92 13.30 -6.40 9.19
CA ALA A 92 11.85 -6.47 9.09
C ALA A 92 11.40 -7.87 8.63
N ASP A 93 10.51 -8.49 9.39
CA ASP A 93 9.87 -9.78 9.06
C ASP A 93 8.69 -9.59 8.11
N VAL A 94 7.95 -8.49 8.27
CA VAL A 94 6.74 -8.18 7.50
C VAL A 94 6.75 -6.71 7.10
N ILE A 95 6.42 -6.45 5.83
CA ILE A 95 6.07 -5.12 5.33
C ILE A 95 4.64 -5.19 4.78
N SER A 96 3.72 -4.52 5.45
CA SER A 96 2.31 -4.42 5.05
C SER A 96 2.05 -3.05 4.42
N GLY A 97 1.48 -3.03 3.22
CA GLY A 97 1.19 -1.78 2.50
C GLY A 97 -0.26 -1.65 2.10
N VAL A 98 -0.73 -0.41 2.04
CA VAL A 98 -2.07 -0.04 1.59
C VAL A 98 -1.97 1.10 0.59
N SER A 99 -2.67 1.01 -0.54
CA SER A 99 -2.73 2.07 -1.55
C SER A 99 -1.31 2.58 -1.93
N GLY A 100 -1.03 3.88 -1.82
CA GLY A 100 0.29 4.44 -2.07
C GLY A 100 1.43 3.80 -1.27
N GLY A 101 1.16 3.30 -0.06
CA GLY A 101 2.16 2.60 0.77
C GLY A 101 2.61 1.24 0.20
N THR A 102 1.87 0.66 -0.74
CA THR A 102 2.29 -0.56 -1.44
C THR A 102 3.48 -0.33 -2.37
N LEU A 103 3.64 0.90 -2.89
CA LEU A 103 4.68 1.19 -3.88
C LEU A 103 6.09 0.98 -3.31
N PRO A 104 6.50 1.62 -2.20
CA PRO A 104 7.82 1.38 -1.62
C PRO A 104 7.99 -0.03 -1.06
N ALA A 105 6.92 -0.66 -0.55
CA ALA A 105 6.97 -2.04 -0.04
C ALA A 105 7.34 -3.03 -1.15
N VAL A 106 6.67 -2.96 -2.30
CA VAL A 106 6.95 -3.81 -3.46
C VAL A 106 8.31 -3.49 -4.07
N TYR A 107 8.66 -2.19 -4.17
CA TYR A 107 9.97 -1.78 -4.68
C TYR A 107 11.10 -2.40 -3.86
N TYR A 108 10.99 -2.36 -2.53
CA TYR A 108 11.96 -3.01 -1.63
C TYR A 108 11.97 -4.54 -1.80
N GLY A 109 10.79 -5.16 -1.85
CA GLY A 109 10.65 -6.61 -2.02
C GLY A 109 11.23 -7.14 -3.33
N LEU A 110 11.16 -6.39 -4.42
CA LEU A 110 11.75 -6.76 -5.72
C LEU A 110 13.28 -6.60 -5.75
N GLY A 111 13.83 -5.78 -4.86
CA GLY A 111 15.28 -5.57 -4.80
C GLY A 111 15.87 -5.11 -6.12
N ALA A 112 16.94 -5.77 -6.59
CA ALA A 112 17.65 -5.39 -7.80
C ALA A 112 16.77 -5.34 -9.06
N LYS A 113 15.63 -6.04 -9.09
CA LYS A 113 14.71 -6.05 -10.24
C LYS A 113 13.97 -4.71 -10.39
N ALA A 114 13.63 -4.04 -9.27
CA ALA A 114 13.06 -2.70 -9.29
C ALA A 114 14.15 -1.61 -9.38
N GLY A 115 15.31 -1.85 -8.78
CA GLY A 115 16.42 -0.91 -8.72
C GLY A 115 17.02 -0.79 -7.32
N PRO A 116 18.07 0.03 -7.13
CA PRO A 116 18.68 0.20 -5.83
C PRO A 116 17.74 0.94 -4.87
N PHE A 117 17.64 0.45 -3.62
CA PHE A 117 16.85 1.11 -2.57
C PHE A 117 17.66 2.26 -1.95
N THR A 118 17.75 3.35 -2.70
CA THR A 118 18.49 4.58 -2.33
C THR A 118 17.64 5.82 -2.56
N ALA A 119 17.92 6.90 -1.84
CA ALA A 119 17.14 8.13 -1.94
C ALA A 119 17.04 8.68 -3.37
N PRO A 120 18.12 8.74 -4.20
CA PRO A 120 18.02 9.20 -5.58
C PRO A 120 17.10 8.32 -6.43
N ALA A 121 17.26 6.98 -6.36
CA ALA A 121 16.47 6.06 -7.16
C ALA A 121 14.99 6.07 -6.77
N LEU A 122 14.69 6.10 -5.46
CA LEU A 122 13.31 6.18 -4.97
C LEU A 122 12.64 7.51 -5.32
N ARG A 123 13.39 8.62 -5.24
CA ARG A 123 12.87 9.93 -5.66
C ARG A 123 12.53 9.97 -7.15
N GLU A 124 13.34 9.37 -7.99
CA GLU A 124 13.07 9.25 -9.42
C GLU A 124 11.86 8.34 -9.68
N ALA A 125 11.85 7.14 -9.09
CA ALA A 125 10.79 6.15 -9.30
C ALA A 125 9.42 6.62 -8.78
N LEU A 126 9.35 7.13 -7.53
CA LEU A 126 8.10 7.53 -6.87
C LEU A 126 7.71 9.00 -7.15
N GLY A 127 8.62 9.80 -7.70
CA GLY A 127 8.34 11.15 -8.19
C GLY A 127 7.79 11.18 -9.62
N TYR A 128 7.69 10.03 -10.29
CA TYR A 128 7.13 9.95 -11.62
C TYR A 128 5.66 10.42 -11.65
N ASP A 129 5.28 11.13 -12.72
CA ASP A 129 3.91 11.61 -12.88
C ASP A 129 2.99 10.49 -13.40
N PHE A 130 2.56 9.64 -12.46
CA PHE A 130 1.63 8.54 -12.75
C PHE A 130 0.29 9.06 -13.22
N GLN A 131 -0.18 10.19 -12.67
CA GLN A 131 -1.48 10.78 -12.98
C GLN A 131 -1.57 11.24 -14.43
N SER A 132 -0.63 12.05 -14.90
CA SER A 132 -0.61 12.51 -16.29
C SER A 132 -0.32 11.37 -17.27
N SER A 133 0.51 10.40 -16.88
CA SER A 133 0.77 9.21 -17.69
C SER A 133 -0.48 8.35 -17.87
N TRP A 134 -1.22 8.11 -16.79
CA TRP A 134 -2.51 7.42 -16.82
C TRP A 134 -3.52 8.16 -17.69
N LEU A 135 -3.68 9.48 -17.50
CA LEU A 135 -4.62 10.29 -18.25
C LEU A 135 -4.30 10.29 -19.75
N ARG A 136 -3.03 10.48 -20.13
CA ARG A 136 -2.60 10.42 -21.55
C ARG A 136 -2.90 9.06 -22.17
N ARG A 137 -2.64 7.95 -21.45
CA ARG A 137 -2.93 6.60 -21.94
C ARG A 137 -4.42 6.33 -22.08
N TRP A 138 -5.27 6.93 -21.27
CA TRP A 138 -6.72 6.80 -21.39
C TRP A 138 -7.22 7.31 -22.73
N PHE A 139 -6.69 8.41 -23.23
CA PHE A 139 -7.07 8.98 -24.52
C PHE A 139 -6.40 8.32 -25.75
N LEU A 140 -5.57 7.29 -25.56
CA LEU A 140 -5.06 6.53 -26.68
C LEU A 140 -6.18 5.76 -27.38
N PRO A 141 -6.29 5.82 -28.73
CA PRO A 141 -7.36 5.15 -29.46
C PRO A 141 -7.51 3.67 -29.13
N GLN A 142 -6.39 2.93 -29.01
CA GLN A 142 -6.41 1.52 -28.65
C GLN A 142 -7.05 1.26 -27.28
N ASN A 143 -6.85 2.13 -26.28
CA ASN A 143 -7.41 1.99 -24.96
C ASN A 143 -8.89 2.37 -24.94
N ILE A 144 -9.30 3.37 -25.74
CA ILE A 144 -10.72 3.69 -25.94
C ILE A 144 -11.46 2.50 -26.55
N PHE A 145 -10.91 1.87 -27.59
CA PHE A 145 -11.51 0.67 -28.19
C PHE A 145 -11.57 -0.50 -27.20
N ARG A 146 -10.51 -0.77 -26.44
CA ARG A 146 -10.48 -1.82 -25.42
C ARG A 146 -11.54 -1.58 -24.35
N TYR A 147 -11.71 -0.34 -23.89
CA TYR A 147 -12.69 0.02 -22.88
C TYR A 147 -14.14 -0.31 -23.31
N TRP A 148 -14.45 -0.12 -24.60
CA TRP A 148 -15.80 -0.36 -25.12
C TRP A 148 -16.04 -1.77 -25.64
N LEU A 149 -14.99 -2.52 -25.99
CA LEU A 149 -15.10 -3.81 -26.67
C LEU A 149 -14.56 -5.00 -25.86
N ALA A 150 -13.95 -4.76 -24.71
CA ALA A 150 -13.35 -5.80 -23.86
C ALA A 150 -13.57 -5.47 -22.37
N ASP A 151 -13.29 -6.43 -21.51
CA ASP A 151 -13.27 -6.26 -20.03
C ASP A 151 -12.04 -5.44 -19.58
N PHE A 152 -11.76 -4.33 -20.26
CA PHE A 152 -10.63 -3.44 -20.00
C PHE A 152 -11.12 -2.16 -19.32
N THR A 153 -10.50 -1.80 -18.22
CA THR A 153 -10.95 -0.72 -17.34
C THR A 153 -9.91 0.40 -17.20
N ARG A 154 -10.30 1.50 -16.56
CA ARG A 154 -9.37 2.58 -16.18
C ARG A 154 -8.27 2.08 -15.22
N SER A 155 -8.61 1.10 -14.40
CA SER A 155 -7.67 0.42 -13.50
C SER A 155 -6.56 -0.29 -14.28
N ASP A 156 -6.90 -0.99 -15.38
CA ASP A 156 -5.91 -1.67 -16.22
C ASP A 156 -4.94 -0.70 -16.89
N ILE A 157 -5.38 0.53 -17.17
CA ILE A 157 -4.47 1.58 -17.68
C ILE A 157 -3.44 1.96 -16.60
N MET A 158 -3.86 2.06 -15.33
CA MET A 158 -2.92 2.36 -14.25
C MET A 158 -1.97 1.20 -13.99
N VAL A 159 -2.43 -0.05 -14.11
CA VAL A 159 -1.55 -1.24 -14.10
C VAL A 159 -0.45 -1.13 -15.14
N GLN A 160 -0.81 -0.73 -16.39
CA GLN A 160 0.21 -0.52 -17.44
C GLN A 160 1.22 0.56 -17.05
N VAL A 161 0.78 1.63 -16.37
CA VAL A 161 1.68 2.71 -15.92
C VAL A 161 2.63 2.19 -14.85
N PHE A 162 2.12 1.55 -13.78
CA PHE A 162 2.95 0.97 -12.71
C PHE A 162 3.91 -0.08 -13.25
N ASN A 163 3.42 -0.94 -14.14
CA ASN A 163 4.23 -2.00 -14.71
C ASN A 163 5.40 -1.46 -15.52
N ASN A 164 5.13 -0.48 -16.38
CA ASN A 164 6.17 0.08 -17.26
C ASN A 164 7.18 0.95 -16.52
N GLN A 165 6.79 1.59 -15.41
CA GLN A 165 7.64 2.54 -14.70
C GLN A 165 8.34 1.95 -13.49
N LEU A 166 7.72 0.98 -12.80
CA LEU A 166 8.22 0.48 -11.53
C LEU A 166 8.55 -1.01 -11.52
N TYR A 167 7.72 -1.85 -12.15
CA TYR A 167 7.74 -3.28 -11.83
C TYR A 167 8.12 -4.20 -12.99
N HIS A 168 8.17 -3.70 -14.26
CA HIS A 168 8.71 -4.40 -15.42
C HIS A 168 8.25 -5.87 -15.55
N GLU A 169 6.92 -6.08 -15.54
CA GLU A 169 6.27 -7.41 -15.62
C GLU A 169 6.54 -8.33 -14.42
N ALA A 170 7.06 -7.80 -13.31
CA ALA A 170 7.33 -8.60 -12.12
C ALA A 170 6.06 -9.24 -11.53
N THR A 171 6.21 -10.45 -11.04
CA THR A 171 5.19 -11.24 -10.36
C THR A 171 5.53 -11.44 -8.88
N PHE A 172 4.64 -12.04 -8.10
CA PHE A 172 4.94 -12.37 -6.71
C PHE A 172 6.08 -13.37 -6.56
N ALA A 173 6.37 -14.21 -7.57
CA ALA A 173 7.54 -15.09 -7.57
C ALA A 173 8.88 -14.32 -7.65
N ASP A 174 8.86 -13.07 -8.08
CA ASP A 174 10.05 -12.23 -8.18
C ASP A 174 10.35 -11.46 -6.88
N LEU A 175 9.40 -11.41 -5.95
CA LEU A 175 9.63 -10.81 -4.64
C LEU A 175 10.53 -11.72 -3.81
N LYS A 176 11.42 -11.11 -3.01
CA LYS A 176 12.18 -11.85 -2.00
C LYS A 176 11.21 -12.49 -1.01
N LEU A 177 11.50 -13.71 -0.57
CA LEU A 177 10.64 -14.42 0.39
C LEU A 177 10.64 -13.78 1.79
N HIS A 178 11.65 -12.98 2.08
CA HIS A 178 11.78 -12.22 3.32
C HIS A 178 12.25 -10.80 2.99
N PRO A 179 11.63 -9.77 3.59
CA PRO A 179 10.44 -9.82 4.46
C PRO A 179 9.19 -10.29 3.72
N LYS A 180 8.18 -10.73 4.45
CA LYS A 180 6.84 -10.97 3.87
C LYS A 180 6.26 -9.63 3.41
N ILE A 181 5.69 -9.63 2.19
CA ILE A 181 5.10 -8.43 1.59
C ILE A 181 3.58 -8.62 1.53
N LEU A 182 2.86 -7.94 2.40
CA LEU A 182 1.41 -8.02 2.50
C LEU A 182 0.76 -6.79 1.85
N LEU A 183 0.13 -6.99 0.70
CA LEU A 183 -0.60 -5.94 -0.01
C LEU A 183 -2.08 -6.07 0.31
N ASN A 184 -2.72 -4.97 0.72
CA ASN A 184 -4.07 -4.99 1.24
C ASN A 184 -5.04 -4.21 0.36
N ALA A 185 -6.15 -4.85 0.00
CA ALA A 185 -7.29 -4.26 -0.70
C ALA A 185 -8.57 -4.52 0.09
N THR A 186 -9.68 -3.94 -0.35
CA THR A 186 -11.02 -4.19 0.19
C THR A 186 -11.83 -5.01 -0.80
N VAL A 187 -12.53 -6.04 -0.31
CA VAL A 187 -13.52 -6.79 -1.09
C VAL A 187 -14.81 -5.97 -1.18
N HIS A 188 -15.26 -5.69 -2.40
CA HIS A 188 -16.49 -4.92 -2.62
C HIS A 188 -17.73 -5.66 -2.11
N ASN A 189 -17.75 -6.97 -2.28
CA ASN A 189 -18.94 -7.79 -2.05
C ASN A 189 -19.37 -7.83 -0.58
N ASP A 190 -18.44 -7.85 0.35
CA ASP A 190 -18.70 -8.01 1.80
C ASP A 190 -17.95 -7.02 2.68
N HIS A 191 -17.23 -6.07 2.08
CA HIS A 191 -16.44 -5.05 2.76
C HIS A 191 -15.41 -5.63 3.75
N THR A 192 -14.84 -6.78 3.43
CA THR A 192 -13.75 -7.38 4.20
C THR A 192 -12.39 -7.03 3.60
N ARG A 193 -11.32 -7.18 4.38
CA ARG A 193 -9.96 -7.01 3.87
C ARG A 193 -9.57 -8.20 2.98
N PHE A 194 -8.97 -7.89 1.85
CA PHE A 194 -8.29 -8.84 0.99
C PHE A 194 -6.78 -8.60 1.06
N THR A 195 -6.05 -9.51 1.68
CA THR A 195 -4.59 -9.49 1.64
C THR A 195 -4.12 -10.45 0.55
N PHE A 196 -3.25 -9.97 -0.36
CA PHE A 196 -2.70 -10.79 -1.44
C PHE A 196 -1.74 -11.82 -0.86
N THR A 197 -2.25 -13.03 -0.63
CA THR A 197 -1.53 -14.14 0.00
C THR A 197 -1.77 -15.45 -0.73
N ASP A 198 -0.84 -16.40 -0.56
CA ASP A 198 -0.91 -17.72 -1.16
C ASP A 198 -2.21 -18.43 -0.80
N ASP A 199 -2.65 -18.34 0.47
CA ASP A 199 -3.89 -18.97 0.96
C ASP A 199 -5.15 -18.35 0.31
N ARG A 200 -5.15 -17.02 0.13
CA ARG A 200 -6.28 -16.32 -0.53
C ARG A 200 -6.39 -16.72 -2.00
N PHE A 201 -5.26 -16.79 -2.70
CA PHE A 201 -5.25 -17.24 -4.08
C PHE A 201 -5.58 -18.72 -4.19
N ALA A 202 -5.11 -19.56 -3.26
CA ALA A 202 -5.51 -20.96 -3.17
C ALA A 202 -7.02 -21.12 -3.02
N SER A 203 -7.68 -20.29 -2.19
CA SER A 203 -9.13 -20.31 -2.05
C SER A 203 -9.86 -19.95 -3.34
N LEU A 204 -9.25 -19.14 -4.20
CA LEU A 204 -9.77 -18.82 -5.54
C LEU A 204 -9.44 -19.90 -6.60
N ARG A 205 -8.79 -20.99 -6.22
CA ARG A 205 -8.22 -22.01 -7.13
C ARG A 205 -7.26 -21.39 -8.15
N SER A 206 -6.41 -20.49 -7.68
CA SER A 206 -5.43 -19.74 -8.45
C SER A 206 -4.08 -19.70 -7.72
N GLY A 207 -2.99 -19.42 -8.42
CA GLY A 207 -1.65 -19.28 -7.84
C GLY A 207 -1.21 -17.82 -7.75
N LEU A 208 -0.78 -17.38 -6.56
CA LEU A 208 -0.27 -16.01 -6.37
C LEU A 208 1.07 -15.79 -7.09
N ALA A 209 1.93 -16.81 -7.14
CA ALA A 209 3.29 -16.69 -7.66
C ALA A 209 3.37 -16.07 -9.07
N GLN A 210 2.41 -16.37 -9.94
CA GLN A 210 2.36 -15.85 -11.31
C GLN A 210 1.57 -14.54 -11.44
N TYR A 211 0.92 -14.09 -10.37
CA TYR A 211 0.15 -12.87 -10.39
C TYR A 211 1.09 -11.65 -10.39
N ARG A 212 0.85 -10.69 -11.29
CA ARG A 212 1.69 -9.49 -11.40
C ARG A 212 1.54 -8.60 -10.18
N VAL A 213 2.66 -8.14 -9.64
CA VAL A 213 2.64 -7.21 -8.49
C VAL A 213 1.95 -5.90 -8.84
N ALA A 214 2.07 -5.42 -10.09
CA ALA A 214 1.38 -4.21 -10.56
C ALA A 214 -0.15 -4.31 -10.42
N ASN A 215 -0.74 -5.49 -10.65
CA ASN A 215 -2.17 -5.70 -10.49
C ASN A 215 -2.60 -5.61 -9.02
N ALA A 216 -1.82 -6.20 -8.12
CA ALA A 216 -2.09 -6.16 -6.68
C ALA A 216 -1.92 -4.74 -6.10
N VAL A 217 -0.87 -4.03 -6.51
CA VAL A 217 -0.66 -2.61 -6.16
C VAL A 217 -1.83 -1.76 -6.65
N ASN A 218 -2.25 -1.97 -7.91
CA ASN A 218 -3.39 -1.22 -8.45
C ASN A 218 -4.70 -1.57 -7.72
N ALA A 219 -4.95 -2.84 -7.39
CA ALA A 219 -6.14 -3.22 -6.62
C ALA A 219 -6.17 -2.54 -5.25
N SER A 220 -5.01 -2.48 -4.57
CA SER A 220 -4.85 -1.76 -3.31
C SER A 220 -5.01 -0.24 -3.45
N SER A 221 -4.80 0.31 -4.66
CA SER A 221 -4.87 1.76 -4.96
C SER A 221 -6.06 2.15 -5.82
N ALA A 222 -6.99 1.22 -6.08
CA ALA A 222 -8.18 1.45 -6.89
C ALA A 222 -9.24 2.25 -6.11
N PHE A 223 -8.95 3.54 -5.90
CA PHE A 223 -9.80 4.43 -5.12
C PHE A 223 -11.16 4.63 -5.80
N PRO A 224 -12.29 4.42 -5.08
CA PRO A 224 -13.62 4.60 -5.62
C PRO A 224 -13.83 5.99 -6.23
N GLY A 225 -14.49 6.06 -7.38
CA GLY A 225 -14.69 7.29 -8.15
C GLY A 225 -13.59 7.58 -9.17
N ALA A 226 -12.31 7.32 -8.87
CA ALA A 226 -11.20 7.45 -9.81
C ALA A 226 -11.02 6.19 -10.68
N PHE A 227 -11.09 5.02 -10.07
CA PHE A 227 -10.84 3.72 -10.69
C PHE A 227 -12.04 2.79 -10.56
N GLN A 228 -12.10 1.81 -11.47
CA GLN A 228 -12.99 0.66 -11.34
C GLN A 228 -12.32 -0.41 -10.49
N ASP A 229 -13.14 -1.28 -9.91
CA ASP A 229 -12.68 -2.43 -9.15
C ASP A 229 -11.76 -3.33 -9.99
N VAL A 230 -10.76 -3.91 -9.34
CA VAL A 230 -9.95 -4.98 -9.92
C VAL A 230 -10.66 -6.30 -9.66
N THR A 231 -10.94 -7.04 -10.73
CA THR A 231 -11.70 -8.28 -10.65
C THR A 231 -10.78 -9.49 -10.61
N LEU A 232 -10.97 -10.37 -9.63
CA LEU A 232 -10.40 -11.71 -9.59
C LEU A 232 -11.49 -12.74 -9.87
N GLN A 233 -11.15 -13.78 -10.60
CA GLN A 233 -12.06 -14.90 -10.83
C GLN A 233 -11.87 -15.99 -9.77
N TRP A 234 -12.96 -16.45 -9.21
CA TRP A 234 -13.03 -17.65 -8.39
C TRP A 234 -13.37 -18.83 -9.29
N TYR A 235 -12.41 -19.73 -9.50
CA TYR A 235 -12.52 -20.85 -10.42
C TYR A 235 -13.29 -22.01 -9.80
N MET A 236 -14.61 -21.86 -9.77
CA MET A 236 -15.58 -22.88 -9.34
C MET A 236 -16.30 -23.45 -10.57
N ASP A 237 -17.17 -24.45 -10.35
CA ASP A 237 -17.99 -25.06 -11.42
C ASP A 237 -18.87 -24.00 -12.13
N ARG A 238 -19.33 -23.01 -11.37
CA ARG A 238 -19.90 -21.77 -11.90
C ARG A 238 -18.98 -20.62 -11.59
N PRO A 239 -18.50 -19.85 -12.58
CA PRO A 239 -17.61 -18.73 -12.36
C PRO A 239 -18.22 -17.73 -11.38
N GLN A 240 -17.46 -17.37 -10.37
CA GLN A 240 -17.76 -16.28 -9.44
C GLN A 240 -16.62 -15.26 -9.50
N TYR A 241 -16.88 -14.06 -9.03
CA TYR A 241 -15.94 -12.96 -9.12
C TYR A 241 -15.82 -12.24 -7.79
N VAL A 242 -14.59 -11.88 -7.46
CA VAL A 242 -14.25 -11.04 -6.31
C VAL A 242 -13.80 -9.70 -6.86
N HIS A 243 -14.48 -8.64 -6.46
CA HIS A 243 -14.16 -7.28 -6.87
C HIS A 243 -13.41 -6.58 -5.76
N LEU A 244 -12.24 -6.03 -6.10
CA LEU A 244 -11.32 -5.40 -5.14
C LEU A 244 -11.18 -3.91 -5.46
N TYR A 245 -11.20 -3.10 -4.41
CA TYR A 245 -10.90 -1.68 -4.48
C TYR A 245 -9.92 -1.28 -3.37
N ASP A 246 -9.57 -0.01 -3.26
CA ASP A 246 -8.58 0.54 -2.33
C ASP A 246 -8.71 -0.05 -0.92
N GLY A 247 -7.58 -0.37 -0.30
CA GLY A 247 -7.54 -0.99 1.02
C GLY A 247 -7.84 -0.03 2.17
N GLY A 248 -7.75 1.29 1.92
CA GLY A 248 -7.90 2.33 2.94
C GLY A 248 -9.20 2.26 3.74
N PRO A 249 -10.38 2.05 3.14
CA PRO A 249 -11.64 2.01 3.87
C PRO A 249 -11.72 0.99 5.00
N ILE A 250 -10.96 -0.11 4.92
CA ILE A 250 -10.96 -1.17 5.95
C ILE A 250 -9.73 -1.08 6.85
N ASP A 251 -8.55 -0.83 6.30
CA ASP A 251 -7.29 -0.83 7.05
C ASP A 251 -6.29 0.16 6.46
N ASN A 252 -6.54 1.46 6.57
CA ASN A 252 -5.69 2.48 5.95
C ASN A 252 -4.25 2.48 6.45
N LEU A 253 -3.98 1.96 7.63
CA LEU A 253 -2.62 1.85 8.19
C LEU A 253 -1.92 0.53 7.82
N GLY A 254 -2.65 -0.48 7.31
CA GLY A 254 -2.09 -1.80 7.00
C GLY A 254 -1.75 -2.66 8.22
N ILE A 255 -2.17 -2.24 9.40
CA ILE A 255 -1.83 -2.90 10.69
C ILE A 255 -2.62 -4.18 10.91
N GLN A 256 -3.89 -4.22 10.48
CA GLN A 256 -4.73 -5.38 10.71
C GLN A 256 -4.20 -6.63 9.99
N ALA A 257 -3.51 -6.47 8.86
CA ALA A 257 -2.84 -7.58 8.17
C ALA A 257 -1.67 -8.12 9.00
N VAL A 258 -0.90 -7.25 9.66
CA VAL A 258 0.20 -7.65 10.56
C VAL A 258 -0.35 -8.41 11.76
N VAL A 259 -1.45 -7.92 12.36
CA VAL A 259 -2.12 -8.61 13.48
C VAL A 259 -2.64 -9.99 13.06
N GLU A 260 -3.23 -10.10 11.87
CA GLU A 260 -3.66 -11.39 11.34
C GLU A 260 -2.47 -12.33 11.12
N TYR A 261 -1.36 -11.83 10.60
CA TYR A 261 -0.12 -12.60 10.45
C TYR A 261 0.34 -13.18 11.79
N LEU A 262 0.45 -12.33 12.81
CA LEU A 262 0.83 -12.77 14.15
C LEU A 262 -0.17 -13.79 14.72
N ASN A 263 -1.47 -13.48 14.72
CA ASN A 263 -2.50 -14.34 15.28
C ASN A 263 -2.54 -15.73 14.64
N ARG A 264 -2.24 -15.85 13.35
CA ARG A 264 -2.15 -17.14 12.64
C ARG A 264 -0.94 -17.97 13.09
N ASN A 265 0.16 -17.31 13.44
CA ASN A 265 1.42 -17.98 13.76
C ASN A 265 1.61 -18.24 15.26
N ILE A 266 0.91 -17.54 16.13
CA ILE A 266 0.95 -17.78 17.59
C ILE A 266 -0.08 -18.83 18.06
N LEU A 267 -0.84 -19.45 17.17
CA LEU A 267 -1.78 -20.51 17.52
C LEU A 267 -1.04 -21.66 18.21
N GLY A 268 -1.43 -21.96 19.47
CA GLY A 268 -0.81 -23.01 20.28
C GLY A 268 0.49 -22.63 20.98
N THR A 269 0.92 -21.37 20.87
CA THR A 269 2.08 -20.80 21.56
C THR A 269 1.73 -19.41 22.08
N THR A 270 2.71 -18.63 22.52
CA THR A 270 2.53 -17.26 23.01
C THR A 270 3.56 -16.34 22.39
N LEU A 271 3.26 -15.04 22.33
CA LEU A 271 4.12 -14.05 21.67
C LEU A 271 5.51 -13.98 22.33
N ASP A 272 5.55 -13.99 23.66
CA ASP A 272 6.80 -13.97 24.46
C ASP A 272 7.65 -15.23 24.32
N ARG A 273 7.05 -16.36 23.94
CA ARG A 273 7.79 -17.59 23.61
C ARG A 273 8.43 -17.54 22.22
N LEU A 274 7.67 -17.03 21.23
CA LEU A 274 8.19 -16.90 19.86
C LEU A 274 9.21 -15.77 19.74
N PHE A 275 8.92 -14.64 20.38
CA PHE A 275 9.72 -13.42 20.28
C PHE A 275 10.14 -12.87 21.64
N PRO A 276 10.98 -13.62 22.40
CA PRO A 276 11.35 -13.27 23.78
C PRO A 276 12.13 -11.96 23.89
N LYS A 277 12.76 -11.50 22.81
CA LYS A 277 13.52 -10.26 22.79
C LYS A 277 12.73 -9.04 22.37
N GLY A 278 11.60 -9.22 21.69
CA GLY A 278 10.77 -8.09 21.31
C GLY A 278 9.73 -8.36 20.24
N CYS A 279 8.67 -7.56 20.26
CA CYS A 279 7.68 -7.46 19.19
C CYS A 279 7.39 -5.97 18.94
N LEU A 280 7.79 -5.48 17.76
CA LEU A 280 7.60 -4.09 17.36
C LEU A 280 6.86 -4.00 16.03
N ILE A 281 5.87 -3.14 15.98
CA ILE A 281 5.19 -2.74 14.74
C ILE A 281 5.44 -1.25 14.53
N ILE A 282 6.07 -0.89 13.43
CA ILE A 282 6.27 0.51 13.03
C ILE A 282 5.15 0.88 12.07
N ALA A 283 4.23 1.71 12.52
CA ALA A 283 3.14 2.25 11.71
C ALA A 283 3.55 3.57 11.07
N ILE A 284 3.73 3.57 9.75
CA ILE A 284 4.13 4.73 8.95
C ILE A 284 2.86 5.36 8.37
N ASP A 285 2.44 6.47 8.95
CA ASP A 285 1.16 7.12 8.69
C ASP A 285 1.33 8.46 7.97
N ALA A 286 1.03 8.47 6.70
CA ALA A 286 1.12 9.65 5.85
C ALA A 286 -0.10 10.58 5.93
N THR A 287 -0.95 10.44 6.96
CA THR A 287 -2.08 11.36 7.16
C THR A 287 -1.56 12.79 7.38
N PRO A 288 -2.17 13.80 6.73
CA PRO A 288 -1.76 15.20 6.86
C PRO A 288 -1.74 15.67 8.31
N ALA A 289 -0.83 16.58 8.61
CA ALA A 289 -0.67 17.12 9.96
C ALA A 289 -1.92 17.88 10.45
N SER A 290 -2.64 18.60 9.58
CA SER A 290 -3.88 19.29 9.92
C SER A 290 -5.11 18.53 9.44
N GLU A 291 -6.11 18.43 10.29
CA GLU A 291 -7.44 17.88 9.96
C GLU A 291 -8.43 18.98 9.53
N HIS A 292 -8.03 20.24 9.64
CA HIS A 292 -8.93 21.35 9.35
C HIS A 292 -8.78 21.81 7.90
N PRO A 293 -9.83 21.70 7.08
CA PRO A 293 -9.85 22.35 5.78
C PRO A 293 -9.73 23.87 6.00
N ASP A 294 -9.22 24.59 4.99
CA ASP A 294 -9.17 26.03 5.03
C ASP A 294 -10.60 26.61 5.17
N LEU A 295 -10.99 26.91 6.41
CA LEU A 295 -12.31 27.48 6.73
C LEU A 295 -12.50 28.88 6.14
N ASN A 296 -11.45 29.52 5.63
CA ASN A 296 -11.51 30.83 4.97
C ASN A 296 -11.80 30.69 3.47
N ALA A 297 -11.66 29.49 2.89
CA ALA A 297 -11.96 29.28 1.49
C ALA A 297 -13.49 29.27 1.27
N ARG A 298 -13.99 30.24 0.52
CA ARG A 298 -15.43 30.32 0.17
C ARG A 298 -15.89 29.20 -0.75
N ILE A 299 -15.00 28.67 -1.58
CA ILE A 299 -15.24 27.57 -2.52
C ILE A 299 -13.93 26.77 -2.60
N SER A 300 -14.01 25.42 -2.52
CA SER A 300 -12.88 24.58 -2.81
C SER A 300 -12.32 24.89 -4.21
N SER A 301 -11.00 24.95 -4.33
CA SER A 301 -10.34 25.24 -5.61
C SER A 301 -10.76 24.21 -6.66
N ARG A 302 -11.35 24.66 -7.77
CA ARG A 302 -11.74 23.79 -8.88
C ARG A 302 -10.53 23.53 -9.78
N GLN A 303 -10.24 22.28 -10.04
CA GLN A 303 -9.25 21.84 -11.02
C GLN A 303 -9.95 21.23 -12.24
N PHE A 304 -9.26 21.15 -13.37
CA PHE A 304 -9.81 20.52 -14.60
C PHE A 304 -10.26 19.07 -14.35
N ALA A 305 -9.56 18.38 -13.43
CA ALA A 305 -9.92 17.02 -13.01
C ALA A 305 -11.29 16.92 -12.35
N ASP A 306 -11.78 17.99 -11.68
CA ASP A 306 -13.07 18.02 -10.99
C ASP A 306 -14.26 17.90 -11.97
N TYR A 307 -14.01 18.15 -13.28
CA TYR A 307 -15.01 17.95 -14.32
C TYR A 307 -15.26 16.46 -14.63
N PHE A 308 -14.29 15.59 -14.31
CA PHE A 308 -14.34 14.15 -14.59
C PHE A 308 -14.48 13.29 -13.33
N ILE A 309 -14.18 13.83 -12.18
CA ILE A 309 -14.18 13.14 -10.90
C ILE A 309 -14.93 14.01 -9.89
N ASP A 310 -15.94 13.45 -9.24
CA ASP A 310 -16.64 14.16 -8.16
C ASP A 310 -15.74 14.25 -6.92
N THR A 311 -15.14 15.42 -6.70
CA THR A 311 -14.26 15.67 -5.57
C THR A 311 -15.00 15.62 -4.23
N ASN A 312 -16.31 15.89 -4.20
CA ASN A 312 -17.10 15.76 -2.97
C ASN A 312 -17.22 14.30 -2.53
N ALA A 313 -17.26 13.36 -3.48
CA ALA A 313 -17.21 11.92 -3.16
C ALA A 313 -15.84 11.53 -2.57
N LEU A 314 -14.76 12.16 -3.03
CA LEU A 314 -13.42 11.96 -2.47
C LEU A 314 -13.35 12.50 -1.03
N ASP A 315 -13.84 13.71 -0.78
CA ASP A 315 -13.87 14.33 0.55
C ASP A 315 -14.71 13.51 1.54
N ALA A 316 -15.86 12.96 1.10
CA ALA A 316 -16.68 12.08 1.93
C ALA A 316 -15.95 10.76 2.27
N THR A 317 -15.19 10.22 1.32
CA THR A 317 -14.39 9.02 1.55
C THR A 317 -13.23 9.32 2.51
N ASP A 318 -12.58 10.46 2.39
CA ASP A 318 -11.53 10.90 3.33
C ASP A 318 -12.06 10.98 4.77
N ALA A 319 -13.27 11.45 4.98
CA ALA A 319 -13.90 11.48 6.31
C ALA A 319 -14.08 10.06 6.90
N LEU A 320 -14.49 9.08 6.07
CA LEU A 320 -14.60 7.67 6.50
C LEU A 320 -13.23 7.06 6.81
N LEU A 321 -12.21 7.36 6.01
CA LEU A 321 -10.84 6.93 6.24
C LEU A 321 -10.30 7.49 7.57
N MET A 322 -10.61 8.74 7.89
CA MET A 322 -10.21 9.38 9.15
C MET A 322 -10.87 8.72 10.36
N GLU A 323 -12.14 8.36 10.28
CA GLU A 323 -12.84 7.67 11.37
C GLU A 323 -12.31 6.23 11.57
N ALA A 324 -12.08 5.50 10.50
CA ALA A 324 -11.43 4.18 10.55
C ALA A 324 -10.03 4.28 11.19
N ARG A 325 -9.26 5.29 10.82
CA ARG A 325 -7.96 5.58 11.42
C ARG A 325 -8.05 5.88 12.92
N ARG A 326 -8.97 6.76 13.35
CA ARG A 326 -9.18 7.08 14.77
C ARG A 326 -9.48 5.84 15.59
N THR A 327 -10.39 5.01 15.09
CA THR A 327 -10.75 3.74 15.75
C THR A 327 -9.53 2.83 15.90
N LEU A 328 -8.68 2.74 14.88
CA LEU A 328 -7.49 1.91 14.91
C LEU A 328 -6.43 2.46 15.87
N LEU A 329 -6.19 3.78 15.87
CA LEU A 329 -5.28 4.43 16.82
C LEU A 329 -5.74 4.24 18.27
N ALA A 330 -7.04 4.37 18.53
CA ALA A 330 -7.61 4.11 19.86
C ALA A 330 -7.38 2.65 20.31
N ARG A 331 -7.50 1.68 19.41
CA ARG A 331 -7.18 0.26 19.71
C ARG A 331 -5.70 0.03 20.01
N MET A 332 -4.83 0.88 19.52
CA MET A 332 -3.38 0.84 19.80
C MET A 332 -3.01 1.69 21.01
N GLU A 333 -3.97 2.19 21.76
CA GLU A 333 -3.73 3.10 22.90
C GLU A 333 -2.95 4.36 22.50
N ILE A 334 -3.06 4.79 21.23
CA ILE A 334 -2.44 6.00 20.72
C ILE A 334 -3.48 7.13 20.73
N PRO A 335 -3.21 8.24 21.45
CA PRO A 335 -4.14 9.38 21.50
C PRO A 335 -4.41 9.95 20.11
N THR A 336 -5.67 10.26 19.86
CA THR A 336 -6.11 10.88 18.59
C THR A 336 -6.20 12.39 18.66
N GLU A 337 -6.13 12.95 19.87
CA GLU A 337 -6.27 14.39 20.11
C GLU A 337 -4.97 15.16 19.87
N GLN A 338 -5.10 16.43 19.51
CA GLN A 338 -4.01 17.29 19.01
C GLN A 338 -2.89 17.59 20.02
N GLN A 339 -3.02 17.22 21.27
CA GLN A 339 -2.11 17.63 22.34
C GLN A 339 -1.14 16.55 22.83
N ASP A 340 -1.29 15.31 22.39
CA ASP A 340 -0.47 14.21 22.86
C ASP A 340 0.69 13.89 21.91
N LYS A 341 1.90 14.09 22.42
CA LYS A 341 3.17 13.73 21.75
C LYS A 341 3.43 12.22 21.75
N GLN A 342 2.45 11.39 22.12
CA GLN A 342 2.66 9.97 22.27
C GLN A 342 2.78 9.29 20.90
N VAL A 343 3.98 8.88 20.58
CA VAL A 343 4.33 8.11 19.38
C VAL A 343 4.30 6.59 19.62
N ARG A 344 4.12 6.17 20.87
CA ARG A 344 4.08 4.77 21.27
C ARG A 344 2.68 4.33 21.68
N GLY A 345 2.37 3.11 21.29
CA GLY A 345 1.17 2.43 21.68
C GLY A 345 1.41 0.94 21.84
N ARG A 346 0.33 0.20 22.07
CA ARG A 346 0.33 -1.24 22.22
C ARG A 346 -0.75 -1.85 21.38
N LEU A 347 -0.47 -2.97 20.79
CA LEU A 347 -1.44 -3.72 20.01
C LEU A 347 -1.57 -5.13 20.59
N PRO A 348 -2.71 -5.44 21.23
CA PRO A 348 -2.94 -6.77 21.76
C PRO A 348 -3.04 -7.79 20.64
N VAL A 349 -2.39 -8.94 20.82
CA VAL A 349 -2.52 -10.11 19.96
C VAL A 349 -3.37 -11.16 20.67
N ASN A 350 -4.02 -12.01 19.88
CA ASN A 350 -4.93 -13.02 20.42
C ASN A 350 -4.15 -14.28 20.83
N ASP A 351 -3.38 -14.19 21.90
CA ASP A 351 -2.65 -15.30 22.49
C ASP A 351 -3.18 -15.67 23.89
N LEU A 352 -2.70 -16.80 24.43
CA LEU A 352 -3.13 -17.32 25.74
C LEU A 352 -2.76 -16.41 26.92
N HIS A 353 -1.71 -15.59 26.74
CA HIS A 353 -1.19 -14.71 27.78
C HIS A 353 -1.62 -13.25 27.62
N GLN A 354 -2.50 -12.94 26.63
CA GLN A 354 -2.93 -11.58 26.31
C GLN A 354 -1.74 -10.62 26.13
N CYS A 355 -0.72 -11.09 25.41
CA CYS A 355 0.45 -10.27 25.13
C CYS A 355 0.14 -9.18 24.13
N SER A 356 0.93 -8.10 24.16
CA SER A 356 0.83 -7.01 23.21
C SER A 356 2.19 -6.75 22.56
N CYS A 357 2.19 -6.48 21.25
CA CYS A 357 3.32 -5.88 20.59
C CYS A 357 3.39 -4.39 20.89
N GLN A 358 4.60 -3.87 20.95
CA GLN A 358 4.82 -2.42 20.95
C GLN A 358 4.48 -1.85 19.57
N VAL A 359 3.88 -0.68 19.53
CA VAL A 359 3.66 0.05 18.29
C VAL A 359 4.41 1.37 18.37
N LEU A 360 5.21 1.64 17.34
CA LEU A 360 5.79 2.95 17.08
C LEU A 360 5.00 3.58 15.94
N HIS A 361 4.24 4.62 16.23
CA HIS A 361 3.45 5.35 15.25
C HIS A 361 4.25 6.55 14.75
N LEU A 362 4.61 6.53 13.47
CA LEU A 362 5.34 7.61 12.78
C LEU A 362 4.39 8.34 11.86
N SER A 363 3.99 9.54 12.21
CA SER A 363 3.00 10.33 11.48
C SER A 363 3.53 11.71 11.14
N LEU A 364 3.14 12.26 9.99
CA LEU A 364 3.40 13.65 9.63
C LEU A 364 2.89 14.65 10.69
N ARG A 365 1.87 14.25 11.47
CA ARG A 365 1.34 15.06 12.59
C ARG A 365 2.36 15.28 13.71
N HIS A 366 3.36 14.43 13.86
CA HIS A 366 4.39 14.60 14.89
C HIS A 366 5.21 15.86 14.69
N LEU A 367 5.29 16.39 13.46
CA LEU A 367 5.92 17.68 13.18
C LEU A 367 5.23 18.86 13.90
N LEU A 368 3.94 18.76 14.22
CA LEU A 368 3.20 19.80 14.97
C LEU A 368 3.52 19.82 16.46
N TYR A 369 4.06 18.72 16.99
CA TYR A 369 4.22 18.49 18.43
C TYR A 369 5.70 18.27 18.83
N GLY A 370 6.61 18.22 17.87
CA GLY A 370 8.05 18.02 18.07
C GLY A 370 8.77 19.30 18.50
N ASP A 371 9.83 19.62 17.80
CA ASP A 371 10.60 20.85 17.98
C ASP A 371 9.76 22.09 17.60
N ASP A 372 9.65 23.08 18.50
CA ASP A 372 8.94 24.33 18.26
C ASP A 372 9.68 25.30 17.32
N SER A 373 10.69 24.84 16.59
CA SER A 373 11.42 25.66 15.64
C SER A 373 10.53 26.17 14.52
N GLU A 374 10.77 27.39 14.06
CA GLU A 374 10.07 28.00 12.93
C GLU A 374 10.21 27.12 11.67
N GLU A 375 11.35 26.45 11.51
CA GLU A 375 11.64 25.56 10.40
C GLU A 375 10.75 24.32 10.41
N THR A 376 10.56 23.68 11.57
CA THR A 376 9.68 22.52 11.74
C THR A 376 8.22 22.90 11.53
N ARG A 377 7.77 24.08 12.00
CA ARG A 377 6.41 24.58 11.74
C ARG A 377 6.14 24.80 10.26
N GLN A 378 7.06 25.46 9.55
CA GLN A 378 6.94 25.65 8.09
C GLN A 378 6.96 24.32 7.33
N LEU A 379 7.71 23.34 7.80
CA LEU A 379 7.70 21.99 7.22
C LEU A 379 6.36 21.31 7.45
N ALA A 380 5.79 21.39 8.65
CA ALA A 380 4.47 20.85 8.99
C ALA A 380 3.38 21.46 8.10
N GLU A 381 3.39 22.78 7.90
CA GLU A 381 2.46 23.46 6.99
C GLU A 381 2.57 22.94 5.56
N ARG A 382 3.81 22.83 5.02
CA ARG A 382 4.03 22.33 3.65
C ARG A 382 3.52 20.90 3.45
N VAL A 383 3.82 19.99 4.38
CA VAL A 383 3.38 18.58 4.22
C VAL A 383 1.88 18.43 4.41
N THR A 384 1.23 19.34 5.15
CA THR A 384 -0.22 19.40 5.33
C THR A 384 -0.95 19.73 4.03
N GLU A 385 -0.37 20.57 3.19
CA GLU A 385 -0.96 20.98 1.91
C GLU A 385 -0.87 19.90 0.83
N ILE A 386 -0.05 18.85 1.04
CA ILE A 386 0.10 17.77 0.06
C ILE A 386 -1.15 16.89 0.06
N LYS A 387 -1.99 17.07 -0.95
CA LYS A 387 -3.22 16.28 -1.13
C LYS A 387 -2.93 14.85 -1.55
N THR A 388 -3.90 13.96 -1.31
CA THR A 388 -3.90 12.59 -1.84
C THR A 388 -4.09 12.63 -3.36
N LYS A 389 -3.05 12.30 -4.13
CA LYS A 389 -3.03 12.29 -5.60
C LYS A 389 -1.98 11.31 -6.10
N PHE A 390 -1.97 11.01 -7.41
CA PHE A 390 -1.03 10.05 -8.03
C PHE A 390 0.23 10.72 -8.60
N TRP A 391 0.51 11.94 -8.20
CA TRP A 391 1.73 12.69 -8.50
C TRP A 391 1.91 13.81 -7.50
N ILE A 392 3.17 14.03 -7.11
CA ILE A 392 3.59 15.17 -6.30
C ILE A 392 4.79 15.84 -6.95
N GLY A 393 4.91 17.16 -6.77
CA GLY A 393 6.05 17.93 -7.24
C GLY A 393 7.33 17.63 -6.46
N LYS A 394 8.47 18.06 -7.03
CA LYS A 394 9.78 17.84 -6.39
C LYS A 394 9.86 18.51 -5.01
N ASP A 395 9.32 19.70 -4.87
CA ASP A 395 9.34 20.43 -3.58
C ASP A 395 8.48 19.72 -2.52
N GLU A 396 7.33 19.14 -2.93
CA GLU A 396 6.49 18.32 -2.05
C GLU A 396 7.22 17.03 -1.64
N GLN A 397 7.93 16.41 -2.59
CA GLN A 397 8.75 15.23 -2.33
C GLN A 397 9.89 15.55 -1.36
N ASP A 398 10.62 16.65 -1.57
CA ASP A 398 11.70 17.10 -0.69
C ASP A 398 11.19 17.37 0.73
N ALA A 399 10.00 17.96 0.87
CA ALA A 399 9.38 18.19 2.18
C ALA A 399 9.06 16.88 2.91
N LEU A 400 8.56 15.84 2.21
CA LEU A 400 8.27 14.55 2.83
C LEU A 400 9.52 13.80 3.29
N TYR A 401 10.60 13.83 2.49
CA TYR A 401 11.88 13.22 2.90
C TYR A 401 12.49 13.94 4.10
N ARG A 402 12.39 15.27 4.14
CA ARG A 402 12.84 16.04 5.28
C ARG A 402 11.98 15.80 6.53
N ALA A 403 10.65 15.65 6.35
CA ALA A 403 9.75 15.29 7.43
C ALA A 403 10.13 13.95 8.07
N ALA A 404 10.48 12.94 7.26
CA ALA A 404 10.93 11.65 7.76
C ALA A 404 12.24 11.78 8.58
N ASP A 405 13.22 12.53 8.10
CA ASP A 405 14.48 12.79 8.81
C ASP A 405 14.24 13.45 10.17
N VAL A 406 13.40 14.50 10.22
CA VAL A 406 13.07 15.21 11.47
C VAL A 406 12.39 14.28 12.47
N ILE A 407 11.37 13.53 12.03
CA ILE A 407 10.63 12.60 12.88
C ILE A 407 11.55 11.49 13.41
N MET A 408 12.43 10.95 12.58
CA MET A 408 13.33 9.87 12.99
C MET A 408 14.45 10.34 13.92
N LYS A 409 14.93 11.58 13.80
CA LYS A 409 15.84 12.19 14.78
C LYS A 409 15.20 12.34 16.16
N GLU A 410 13.92 12.69 16.21
CA GLU A 410 13.19 12.77 17.48
C GLU A 410 13.00 11.36 18.09
N VAL A 411 12.71 10.34 17.28
CA VAL A 411 12.66 8.94 17.70
C VAL A 411 13.99 8.49 18.34
N ASP A 412 15.11 8.84 17.73
CA ASP A 412 16.46 8.54 18.26
C ASP A 412 16.71 9.28 19.57
N ALA A 413 16.41 10.56 19.64
CA ALA A 413 16.59 11.39 20.83
C ALA A 413 15.78 10.87 22.04
N GLN A 414 14.62 10.27 21.79
CA GLN A 414 13.76 9.66 22.81
C GLN A 414 14.10 8.19 23.10
N HIS A 415 15.12 7.63 22.46
CA HIS A 415 15.52 6.21 22.60
C HIS A 415 14.37 5.22 22.35
N LEU A 416 13.46 5.54 21.43
CA LEU A 416 12.26 4.76 21.20
C LEU A 416 12.51 3.42 20.50
N LEU A 417 13.68 3.18 19.97
CA LEU A 417 14.09 1.94 19.32
C LEU A 417 15.08 1.11 20.15
N SER A 418 15.25 1.43 21.45
CA SER A 418 16.13 0.69 22.35
C SER A 418 15.57 -0.71 22.70
N ASP A 419 16.44 -1.69 22.88
CA ASP A 419 16.07 -3.10 23.14
C ASP A 419 15.15 -3.31 24.35
N GLU A 420 15.34 -2.53 25.41
CA GLU A 420 14.47 -2.63 26.61
C GLU A 420 13.02 -2.24 26.33
N SER A 421 12.83 -1.36 25.36
CA SER A 421 11.52 -0.83 24.99
C SER A 421 10.73 -1.76 24.09
N LEU A 422 11.32 -2.82 23.55
CA LEU A 422 10.72 -3.69 22.53
C LEU A 422 10.11 -4.99 23.10
N LYS A 423 10.34 -5.30 24.37
CA LYS A 423 9.84 -6.54 24.98
C LYS A 423 8.32 -6.65 24.92
N PRO A 424 7.76 -7.82 24.58
CA PRO A 424 6.33 -8.05 24.63
C PRO A 424 5.82 -7.79 26.05
N GLN A 425 4.67 -7.14 26.14
CA GLN A 425 4.00 -6.95 27.43
C GLN A 425 2.83 -7.92 27.52
N CYS A 426 2.94 -8.87 28.44
CA CYS A 426 1.90 -9.85 28.70
C CYS A 426 1.18 -9.51 30.00
N ALA A 427 -0.13 -9.81 30.09
CA ALA A 427 -0.85 -9.73 31.35
C ALA A 427 -0.17 -10.69 32.34
N ALA A 428 0.10 -10.21 33.57
CA ALA A 428 0.64 -11.06 34.59
C ALA A 428 -0.31 -12.27 34.79
N GLY A 429 0.18 -13.45 34.42
CA GLY A 429 -0.61 -14.66 34.48
C GLY A 429 -1.22 -14.80 35.89
N LYS A 430 -2.53 -14.85 35.97
CA LYS A 430 -3.18 -15.47 37.11
C LYS A 430 -2.79 -16.95 37.05
N GLN A 431 -1.78 -17.31 37.85
CA GLN A 431 -1.46 -18.72 38.16
C GLN A 431 -2.65 -19.43 38.71
#